data_6b931e1d01dc2855bda799360385963f
#
_entry.id   6b931e1d01dc2855bda799360385963f
#
_cell.length_a   1.000
_cell.length_b   1.000
_cell.length_c   1.000
_cell.angle_alpha   90.00
_cell.angle_beta   90.00
_cell.angle_gamma   90.00
#
_symmetry.space_group_name_H-M   'P 1'
#
loop_
_entity.id
_entity.type
_entity.pdbx_description
1 polymer ?
#
loop_
_entity_poly.entity_id
_entity_poly.type
_entity_poly.pdbx_seq_one_letter_code
_entity_poly.pdbx_strand_id
1 'polypeptide(L)'
;TEAVYYFFTTGIPQHKYFHTWIGATVILILCALLGKYLCQFWLWIWNNIFLNRRYFPYFQNFKSGTKIDSVSAWVGATVGAYTHIILDSFVNLDMKPYFPFSDENHLLGLISLKNTYYLCIGLFVVGVLVYIYNVNNKKDRRS
;
A
#
# COMPACT_ATOMS: atom_id res chain seq x y z
N THR A 1 -3.42 -5.67 10.98
CA THR A 1 -2.88 -5.71 12.37
C THR A 1 -3.92 -5.28 13.39
N GLU A 2 -4.64 -4.18 13.19
CA GLU A 2 -5.69 -3.73 14.13
C GLU A 2 -6.93 -4.63 14.12
N ALA A 3 -7.33 -5.17 12.98
CA ALA A 3 -8.43 -6.14 12.90
C ALA A 3 -8.14 -7.40 13.73
N VAL A 4 -6.88 -7.86 13.76
CA VAL A 4 -6.45 -8.99 14.60
C VAL A 4 -6.47 -8.59 16.08
N TYR A 5 -6.01 -7.40 16.41
CA TYR A 5 -6.03 -6.88 17.77
C TYR A 5 -7.46 -6.67 18.29
N TYR A 6 -8.36 -6.13 17.45
CA TYR A 6 -9.77 -5.95 17.76
C TYR A 6 -10.50 -7.29 17.98
N PHE A 7 -10.15 -8.32 17.21
CA PHE A 7 -10.72 -9.65 17.39
C PHE A 7 -10.43 -10.23 18.78
N PHE A 8 -9.28 -9.89 19.38
CA PHE A 8 -8.88 -10.35 20.72
C PHE A 8 -9.25 -9.39 21.85
N THR A 9 -9.59 -8.13 21.58
CA THR A 9 -9.82 -7.09 22.59
C THR A 9 -11.12 -6.31 22.30
N THR A 10 -12.25 -6.89 22.65
CA THR A 10 -13.57 -6.25 22.49
C THR A 10 -13.62 -4.92 23.24
N GLY A 11 -13.85 -3.80 22.53
CA GLY A 11 -14.14 -2.48 23.10
C GLY A 11 -13.07 -1.39 22.94
N ILE A 12 -11.97 -1.65 22.21
CA ILE A 12 -10.95 -0.61 21.95
C ILE A 12 -11.22 0.04 20.58
N PRO A 13 -11.12 1.37 20.45
CA PRO A 13 -11.27 2.07 19.16
C PRO A 13 -10.33 1.48 18.11
N GLN A 14 -10.85 1.17 16.93
CA GLN A 14 -10.10 0.48 15.86
C GLN A 14 -8.90 1.27 15.36
N HIS A 15 -8.93 2.60 15.47
CA HIS A 15 -7.95 3.51 14.86
C HIS A 15 -7.10 4.30 15.87
N LYS A 16 -6.94 3.79 17.12
CA LYS A 16 -6.35 4.60 18.19
C LYS A 16 -4.83 4.71 18.13
N TYR A 17 -4.10 3.63 17.82
CA TYR A 17 -2.64 3.59 17.98
C TYR A 17 -1.89 3.54 16.64
N PHE A 18 -2.32 2.66 15.75
CA PHE A 18 -1.60 2.41 14.49
C PHE A 18 -1.99 3.39 13.37
N HIS A 19 -3.17 4.01 13.45
CA HIS A 19 -3.64 5.03 12.51
C HIS A 19 -3.33 6.45 13.00
N THR A 20 -2.16 6.64 13.56
CA THR A 20 -1.59 7.94 13.93
C THR A 20 -0.34 8.21 13.08
N TRP A 21 0.12 9.45 12.99
CA TRP A 21 1.37 9.77 12.31
C TRP A 21 2.56 9.00 12.90
N ILE A 22 2.59 8.83 14.23
CA ILE A 22 3.63 8.05 14.91
C ILE A 22 3.49 6.57 14.56
N GLY A 23 2.29 6.00 14.67
CA GLY A 23 2.02 4.61 14.33
C GLY A 23 2.34 4.30 12.88
N ALA A 24 1.92 5.18 11.95
CA ALA A 24 2.27 5.07 10.53
C ALA A 24 3.78 5.08 10.30
N THR A 25 4.53 5.92 11.02
CA THR A 25 5.99 5.97 10.91
C THR A 25 6.64 4.67 11.38
N VAL A 26 6.15 4.07 12.46
CA VAL A 26 6.64 2.75 12.93
C VAL A 26 6.34 1.67 11.89
N ILE A 27 5.11 1.62 11.36
CA ILE A 27 4.73 0.66 10.32
C ILE A 27 5.55 0.89 9.05
N LEU A 28 5.78 2.13 8.64
CA LEU A 28 6.63 2.49 7.50
C LEU A 28 8.02 1.89 7.64
N ILE A 29 8.67 2.06 8.80
CA ILE A 29 10.01 1.50 9.06
C ILE A 29 9.99 -0.01 8.95
N LEU A 30 9.01 -0.67 9.57
CA LEU A 30 8.85 -2.13 9.49
C LEU A 30 8.62 -2.58 8.04
N CYS A 31 7.75 -1.90 7.29
CA CYS A 31 7.49 -2.19 5.89
C CYS A 31 8.71 -1.96 4.99
N ALA A 32 9.49 -0.91 5.23
CA ALA A 32 10.70 -0.64 4.46
C ALA A 32 11.79 -1.71 4.70
N LEU A 33 11.92 -2.18 5.94
CA LEU A 33 12.93 -3.19 6.31
C LEU A 33 12.52 -4.61 5.92
N LEU A 34 11.29 -5.00 6.25
CA LEU A 34 10.80 -6.38 6.08
C LEU A 34 9.99 -6.56 4.79
N GLY A 35 9.25 -5.56 4.38
CA GLY A 35 8.32 -5.61 3.24
C GLY A 35 9.02 -5.93 1.93
N LYS A 36 10.25 -5.43 1.75
CA LYS A 36 11.06 -5.76 0.57
C LYS A 36 11.28 -7.27 0.40
N TYR A 37 11.54 -8.00 1.49
CA TYR A 37 11.74 -9.45 1.44
C TYR A 37 10.43 -10.19 1.17
N LEU A 38 9.35 -9.75 1.80
CA LEU A 38 8.01 -10.29 1.55
C LEU A 38 7.57 -10.05 0.10
N CYS A 39 7.77 -8.85 -0.42
CA CYS A 39 7.47 -8.53 -1.83
C CYS A 39 8.34 -9.33 -2.80
N GLN A 40 9.63 -9.53 -2.52
CA GLN A 40 10.50 -10.36 -3.33
C GLN A 40 10.03 -11.82 -3.34
N PHE A 41 9.62 -12.35 -2.20
CA PHE A 41 9.03 -13.68 -2.08
C PHE A 41 7.75 -13.81 -2.88
N TRP A 42 6.83 -12.82 -2.79
CA TRP A 42 5.61 -12.79 -3.60
C TRP A 42 5.88 -12.69 -5.10
N LEU A 43 6.83 -11.88 -5.52
CA LEU A 43 7.23 -11.78 -6.93
C LEU A 43 7.83 -13.09 -7.41
N TRP A 44 8.59 -13.79 -6.57
CA TRP A 44 9.10 -15.11 -6.90
C TRP A 44 7.96 -16.12 -7.11
N ILE A 45 6.98 -16.17 -6.19
CA ILE A 45 5.78 -17.00 -6.33
C ILE A 45 5.04 -16.62 -7.61
N TRP A 46 4.78 -15.33 -7.83
CA TRP A 46 4.08 -14.84 -9.01
C TRP A 46 4.74 -15.29 -10.31
N ASN A 47 6.04 -15.09 -10.41
CA ASN A 47 6.80 -15.44 -11.60
C ASN A 47 6.89 -16.96 -11.86
N ASN A 48 6.97 -17.76 -10.81
CA ASN A 48 7.21 -19.21 -10.95
C ASN A 48 5.93 -20.05 -10.96
N ILE A 49 4.88 -19.59 -10.26
CA ILE A 49 3.63 -20.31 -10.15
C ILE A 49 2.61 -19.74 -11.12
N PHE A 50 2.25 -18.46 -10.98
CA PHE A 50 1.19 -17.86 -11.79
C PHE A 50 1.61 -17.51 -13.21
N LEU A 51 2.84 -17.06 -13.43
CA LEU A 51 3.38 -16.76 -14.76
C LEU A 51 4.29 -17.89 -15.27
N ASN A 52 4.02 -19.13 -14.88
CA ASN A 52 4.78 -20.26 -15.42
C ASN A 52 4.51 -20.42 -16.92
N ARG A 53 5.59 -20.49 -17.71
CA ARG A 53 5.52 -20.60 -19.18
C ARG A 53 4.70 -21.81 -19.65
N ARG A 54 4.66 -22.86 -18.84
CA ARG A 54 3.91 -24.09 -19.16
C ARG A 54 2.40 -23.86 -19.16
N TYR A 55 1.90 -22.98 -18.27
CA TYR A 55 0.46 -22.74 -18.12
C TYR A 55 0.02 -21.43 -18.77
N PHE A 56 0.88 -20.42 -18.79
CA PHE A 56 0.55 -19.08 -19.27
C PHE A 56 1.63 -18.52 -20.23
N PRO A 57 1.79 -19.10 -21.44
CA PRO A 57 2.85 -18.70 -22.38
C PRO A 57 2.73 -17.24 -22.84
N TYR A 58 1.51 -16.71 -22.97
CA TYR A 58 1.24 -15.35 -23.45
C TYR A 58 1.56 -14.25 -22.43
N PHE A 59 1.64 -14.59 -21.14
CA PHE A 59 1.82 -13.61 -20.06
C PHE A 59 3.28 -13.45 -19.63
N GLN A 60 4.25 -13.98 -20.35
CA GLN A 60 5.67 -13.92 -19.98
C GLN A 60 6.21 -12.48 -19.92
N ASN A 61 5.62 -11.54 -20.65
CA ASN A 61 5.98 -10.13 -20.62
C ASN A 61 5.68 -9.45 -19.26
N PHE A 62 4.79 -10.02 -18.47
CA PHE A 62 4.43 -9.52 -17.13
C PHE A 62 5.36 -10.04 -16.03
N LYS A 63 6.33 -10.88 -16.36
CA LYS A 63 7.36 -11.26 -15.39
C LYS A 63 8.18 -10.06 -14.97
N SER A 64 8.25 -9.88 -13.67
CA SER A 64 9.04 -8.81 -13.05
C SER A 64 10.32 -9.35 -12.46
N GLY A 65 11.33 -8.49 -12.35
CA GLY A 65 12.52 -8.81 -11.56
C GLY A 65 12.13 -9.07 -10.10
N THR A 66 12.76 -10.05 -9.47
CA THR A 66 12.50 -10.39 -8.07
C THR A 66 13.29 -9.54 -7.08
N LYS A 67 14.27 -8.77 -7.56
CA LYS A 67 15.07 -7.87 -6.70
C LYS A 67 14.40 -6.52 -6.59
N ILE A 68 14.12 -6.10 -5.35
CA ILE A 68 13.63 -4.76 -5.01
C ILE A 68 14.78 -4.02 -4.34
N ASP A 69 15.13 -2.85 -4.85
CA ASP A 69 16.14 -2.01 -4.21
C ASP A 69 15.58 -1.35 -2.94
N SER A 70 16.48 -0.96 -2.04
CA SER A 70 16.07 -0.39 -0.76
C SER A 70 15.42 0.99 -0.91
N VAL A 71 15.83 1.79 -1.88
CA VAL A 71 15.26 3.13 -2.11
C VAL A 71 13.79 2.99 -2.52
N SER A 72 13.48 2.11 -3.47
CA SER A 72 12.10 1.83 -3.89
C SER A 72 11.24 1.30 -2.73
N ALA A 73 11.81 0.46 -1.85
CA ALA A 73 11.11 -0.03 -0.67
C ALA A 73 10.78 1.11 0.31
N TRP A 74 11.73 2.00 0.58
CA TRP A 74 11.51 3.16 1.46
C TRP A 74 10.49 4.14 0.87
N VAL A 75 10.62 4.50 -0.41
CA VAL A 75 9.67 5.39 -1.09
C VAL A 75 8.27 4.80 -1.08
N GLY A 76 8.12 3.52 -1.45
CA GLY A 76 6.82 2.84 -1.45
C GLY A 76 6.19 2.77 -0.07
N ALA A 77 6.97 2.44 0.97
CA ALA A 77 6.50 2.40 2.35
C ALA A 77 6.06 3.79 2.85
N THR A 78 6.84 4.84 2.52
CA THR A 78 6.53 6.23 2.91
C THR A 78 5.23 6.70 2.26
N VAL A 79 5.13 6.58 0.94
CA VAL A 79 3.93 6.98 0.20
C VAL A 79 2.73 6.18 0.69
N GLY A 80 2.85 4.85 0.81
CA GLY A 80 1.74 3.99 1.23
C GLY A 80 1.25 4.30 2.64
N ALA A 81 2.15 4.40 3.62
CA ALA A 81 1.76 4.63 5.01
C ALA A 81 1.09 6.00 5.21
N TYR A 82 1.67 7.06 4.69
CA TYR A 82 1.12 8.40 4.91
C TYR A 82 -0.13 8.68 4.08
N THR A 83 -0.20 8.19 2.85
CA THR A 83 -1.44 8.29 2.05
C THR A 83 -2.60 7.57 2.73
N HIS A 84 -2.34 6.39 3.32
CA HIS A 84 -3.35 5.65 4.07
C HIS A 84 -3.90 6.47 5.25
N ILE A 85 -3.03 7.03 6.10
CA ILE A 85 -3.45 7.88 7.23
C ILE A 85 -4.26 9.10 6.77
N ILE A 86 -3.83 9.77 5.69
CA ILE A 86 -4.53 10.93 5.15
C ILE A 86 -5.93 10.55 4.66
N LEU A 87 -6.04 9.48 3.87
CA LEU A 87 -7.32 9.02 3.33
C LEU A 87 -8.29 8.58 4.43
N ASP A 88 -7.81 7.84 5.41
CA ASP A 88 -8.61 7.40 6.54
C ASP A 88 -9.05 8.58 7.42
N SER A 89 -8.21 9.61 7.59
CA SER A 89 -8.53 10.80 8.35
C SER A 89 -9.67 11.61 7.73
N PHE A 90 -9.92 11.52 6.42
CA PHE A 90 -11.04 12.20 5.79
C PHE A 90 -12.40 11.59 6.14
N VAL A 91 -12.45 10.29 6.42
CA VAL A 91 -13.71 9.54 6.46
C VAL A 91 -14.04 8.88 7.80
N ASN A 92 -13.05 8.62 8.65
CA ASN A 92 -13.26 7.90 9.89
C ASN A 92 -13.35 8.86 11.09
N LEU A 93 -14.49 8.82 11.78
CA LEU A 93 -14.80 9.66 12.96
C LEU A 93 -13.93 9.34 14.18
N ASP A 94 -13.47 8.11 14.31
CA ASP A 94 -12.65 7.61 15.41
C ASP A 94 -11.15 7.78 15.21
N MET A 95 -10.76 8.32 14.02
CA MET A 95 -9.37 8.63 13.72
C MET A 95 -8.84 9.79 14.55
N LYS A 96 -7.67 9.57 15.16
CA LYS A 96 -6.93 10.56 15.93
C LYS A 96 -5.49 10.67 15.40
N PRO A 97 -5.29 11.26 14.22
CA PRO A 97 -3.99 11.20 13.52
C PRO A 97 -2.85 11.84 14.31
N TYR A 98 -3.15 12.78 15.19
CA TYR A 98 -2.17 13.53 16.00
C TYR A 98 -1.96 12.96 17.41
N PHE A 99 -2.62 11.84 17.76
CA PHE A 99 -2.42 11.21 19.07
C PHE A 99 -0.94 10.81 19.27
N PRO A 100 -0.31 10.99 20.46
CA PRO A 100 -0.92 11.40 21.75
C PRO A 100 -0.97 12.92 21.98
N PHE A 101 -0.57 13.76 21.04
CA PHE A 101 -0.47 15.21 21.24
C PHE A 101 -1.83 15.93 21.15
N SER A 102 -2.73 15.43 20.31
CA SER A 102 -4.09 15.95 20.14
C SER A 102 -5.04 14.81 19.78
N ASP A 103 -6.26 14.92 20.30
CA ASP A 103 -7.38 14.04 19.96
C ASP A 103 -8.18 14.53 18.75
N GLU A 104 -7.83 15.69 18.20
CA GLU A 104 -8.56 16.32 17.10
C GLU A 104 -8.16 15.73 15.74
N ASN A 105 -9.15 15.64 14.86
CA ASN A 105 -8.96 15.29 13.46
C ASN A 105 -9.41 16.43 12.55
N HIS A 106 -8.49 17.34 12.24
CA HIS A 106 -8.76 18.50 11.36
C HIS A 106 -9.03 18.12 9.88
N LEU A 107 -8.76 16.89 9.48
CA LEU A 107 -8.97 16.40 8.11
C LEU A 107 -10.36 15.81 7.92
N LEU A 108 -11.07 15.54 9.01
CA LEU A 108 -12.38 14.89 8.96
C LEU A 108 -13.38 15.69 8.14
N GLY A 109 -14.01 15.03 7.16
CA GLY A 109 -15.05 15.63 6.33
C GLY A 109 -14.57 16.59 5.25
N LEU A 110 -13.25 16.85 5.10
CA LEU A 110 -12.73 17.67 4.00
C LEU A 110 -13.06 17.06 2.63
N ILE A 111 -13.04 15.73 2.56
CA ILE A 111 -13.46 14.98 1.37
C ILE A 111 -14.53 14.00 1.80
N SER A 112 -15.65 13.95 1.06
CA SER A 112 -16.70 12.98 1.35
C SER A 112 -16.24 11.56 1.11
N LEU A 113 -16.80 10.60 1.84
CA LEU A 113 -16.53 9.16 1.69
C LEU A 113 -16.60 8.72 0.22
N LYS A 114 -17.65 9.16 -0.50
CA LYS A 114 -17.84 8.86 -1.93
C LYS A 114 -16.68 9.35 -2.80
N ASN A 115 -16.22 10.58 -2.57
CA ASN A 115 -15.12 11.17 -3.34
C ASN A 115 -13.77 10.51 -3.00
N THR A 116 -13.58 10.09 -1.74
CA THR A 116 -12.39 9.32 -1.33
C THR A 116 -12.32 7.98 -2.08
N TYR A 117 -13.44 7.26 -2.21
CA TYR A 117 -13.48 6.04 -3.03
C TYR A 117 -13.18 6.30 -4.51
N TYR A 118 -13.74 7.36 -5.12
CA TYR A 118 -13.42 7.71 -6.50
C TYR A 118 -11.95 8.07 -6.68
N LEU A 119 -11.36 8.77 -5.72
CA LEU A 119 -9.92 9.07 -5.72
C LEU A 119 -9.08 7.77 -5.69
N CYS A 120 -9.41 6.83 -4.80
CA CYS A 120 -8.72 5.55 -4.72
C CYS A 120 -8.83 4.74 -6.01
N ILE A 121 -10.03 4.68 -6.61
CA ILE A 121 -10.25 3.98 -7.89
C ILE A 121 -9.45 4.67 -9.00
N GLY A 122 -9.47 5.99 -9.07
CA GLY A 122 -8.71 6.77 -10.05
C GLY A 122 -7.21 6.52 -9.94
N LEU A 123 -6.66 6.56 -8.73
CA LEU A 123 -5.24 6.27 -8.49
C LEU A 123 -4.88 4.82 -8.85
N PHE A 124 -5.75 3.86 -8.57
CA PHE A 124 -5.57 2.48 -8.99
C PHE A 124 -5.49 2.34 -10.51
N VAL A 125 -6.44 2.95 -11.23
CA VAL A 125 -6.46 2.93 -12.71
C VAL A 125 -5.18 3.56 -13.27
N VAL A 126 -4.76 4.73 -12.76
CA VAL A 126 -3.50 5.37 -13.17
C VAL A 126 -2.31 4.46 -12.91
N GLY A 127 -2.25 3.82 -11.74
CA GLY A 127 -1.19 2.86 -11.40
C GLY A 127 -1.11 1.69 -12.40
N VAL A 128 -2.25 1.12 -12.76
CA VAL A 128 -2.33 0.05 -13.77
C VAL A 128 -1.86 0.52 -15.14
N LEU A 129 -2.29 1.71 -15.58
CA LEU A 129 -1.86 2.27 -16.88
C LEU A 129 -0.36 2.53 -16.94
N VAL A 130 0.21 3.11 -15.86
CA VAL A 130 1.66 3.32 -15.75
C VAL A 130 2.41 1.98 -15.77
N TYR A 131 1.89 0.97 -15.07
CA TYR A 131 2.49 -0.36 -15.08
C TYR A 131 2.50 -0.98 -16.49
N ILE A 132 1.36 -0.96 -17.19
CA ILE A 132 1.24 -1.47 -18.57
C ILE A 132 2.19 -0.72 -19.52
N TYR A 133 2.22 0.62 -19.41
CA TYR A 133 3.14 1.45 -20.21
C TYR A 133 4.60 1.03 -20.01
N ASN A 134 5.02 0.87 -18.75
CA ASN A 134 6.39 0.47 -18.44
C ASN A 134 6.74 -0.95 -18.93
N VAL A 135 5.78 -1.89 -18.87
CA VAL A 135 5.97 -3.26 -19.39
C VAL A 135 6.16 -3.23 -20.90
N ASN A 136 5.36 -2.45 -21.62
CA ASN A 136 5.46 -2.34 -23.08
C ASN A 136 6.78 -1.69 -23.52
N ASN A 137 7.19 -0.60 -22.88
CA ASN A 137 8.45 0.07 -23.19
C ASN A 137 9.70 -0.79 -22.94
N LYS A 138 9.64 -1.70 -21.95
CA LYS A 138 10.73 -2.68 -21.75
C LYS A 138 10.85 -3.68 -22.88
N LYS A 139 9.77 -3.97 -23.57
CA LYS A 139 9.75 -4.87 -24.73
C LYS A 139 10.48 -4.23 -25.91
N ASP A 140 10.18 -2.97 -26.21
CA ASP A 140 10.76 -2.24 -27.35
C ASP A 140 12.28 -2.01 -27.20
N ARG A 141 12.79 -1.93 -25.95
CA ARG A 141 14.24 -1.81 -25.68
C ARG A 141 15.02 -3.13 -25.80
N ARG A 142 14.34 -4.25 -25.95
CA ARG A 142 14.95 -5.59 -26.06
C ARG A 142 14.83 -6.20 -27.47
N SER A 143 14.06 -5.58 -28.33
CA SER A 143 13.98 -5.86 -29.77
C SER A 143 15.02 -5.06 -30.57
#